data_07c5294c6dbbddf1304567b30ca664e3
#
_entry.id   07c5294c6dbbddf1304567b30ca664e3
#
_cell.length_a   1.000
_cell.length_b   1.000
_cell.length_c   1.000
_cell.angle_alpha   90.00
_cell.angle_beta   90.00
_cell.angle_gamma   90.00
#
_symmetry.space_group_name_H-M   'P 1'
#
loop_
_entity.id
_entity.type
_entity.pdbx_description
1 polymer ?
#
loop_
_entity_poly.entity_id
_entity_poly.type
_entity_poly.pdbx_seq_one_letter_code
_entity_poly.pdbx_strand_id
1 'polypeptide(L)' 'MKEQNIKERLKYLREEIIAERISYEEICELQSLVEHIEPDDTLLLEWAGVPESTKKD' A
#
# COMPACT_ATOMS: atom_id res chain seq x y z
N MET A 1 11.14 -15.97 5.40
CA MET A 1 11.71 -14.86 5.10
C MET A 1 10.96 -13.97 4.25
N LYS A 2 10.48 -14.38 3.13
CA LYS A 2 9.71 -13.56 2.32
C LYS A 2 8.47 -13.05 2.96
N GLU A 3 7.82 -13.81 3.76
CA GLU A 3 6.63 -13.35 4.39
C GLU A 3 6.92 -12.27 5.37
N GLN A 4 8.02 -12.32 6.05
CA GLN A 4 8.36 -11.27 6.95
C GLN A 4 8.65 -10.05 6.20
N ASN A 5 9.25 -10.16 5.05
CA ASN A 5 9.57 -8.99 4.26
C ASN A 5 8.30 -8.29 3.83
N ILE A 6 7.26 -9.02 3.53
CA ILE A 6 6.02 -8.41 3.10
C ILE A 6 5.44 -7.58 4.24
N LYS A 7 5.43 -8.07 5.45
CA LYS A 7 4.89 -7.31 6.54
C LYS A 7 5.70 -6.09 6.81
N GLU A 8 6.99 -6.20 6.75
CA GLU A 8 7.82 -5.05 6.99
C GLU A 8 7.68 -4.06 5.86
N ARG A 9 7.49 -4.55 4.64
CA ARG A 9 7.33 -3.66 3.53
C ARG A 9 6.03 -2.90 3.66
N LEU A 10 4.97 -3.55 4.09
CA LEU A 10 3.70 -2.89 4.26
C LEU A 10 3.81 -1.82 5.35
N LYS A 11 4.55 -2.09 6.39
CA LYS A 11 4.72 -1.11 7.46
C LYS A 11 5.47 0.07 6.90
N TYR A 12 6.49 -0.16 6.09
CA TYR A 12 7.26 0.94 5.52
C TYR A 12 6.35 1.76 4.63
N LEU A 13 5.55 1.14 3.79
CA LEU A 13 4.68 1.87 2.88
C LEU A 13 3.65 2.68 3.66
N ARG A 14 3.16 2.15 4.75
CA ARG A 14 2.21 2.87 5.56
C ARG A 14 2.84 4.12 6.11
N GLU A 15 4.07 4.04 6.55
CA GLU A 15 4.73 5.19 7.10
C GLU A 15 5.00 6.22 6.02
N GLU A 16 5.28 5.77 4.80
CA GLU A 16 5.50 6.71 3.72
C GLU A 16 4.20 7.44 3.39
N ILE A 17 3.07 6.77 3.50
CA ILE A 17 1.79 7.40 3.25
C ILE A 17 1.54 8.45 4.32
N ILE A 18 1.76 8.12 5.57
CA ILE A 18 1.50 9.04 6.66
C ILE A 18 2.40 10.23 6.53
N ALA A 19 3.63 10.04 6.12
CA ALA A 19 4.56 11.13 5.95
C ALA A 19 4.34 11.89 4.65
N GLU A 20 3.42 11.41 3.82
CA GLU A 20 3.12 12.02 2.53
C GLU A 20 4.33 12.04 1.63
N ARG A 21 5.09 10.97 1.68
CA ARG A 21 6.27 10.86 0.84
C ARG A 21 6.19 9.64 -0.07
N ILE A 22 5.05 8.96 -0.13
CA ILE A 22 4.95 7.76 -0.91
C ILE A 22 5.03 8.10 -2.39
N SER A 23 5.73 7.33 -3.17
CA SER A 23 5.89 7.59 -4.60
C SER A 23 4.94 6.70 -5.38
N TYR A 24 4.79 7.01 -6.65
CA TYR A 24 3.90 6.26 -7.51
C TYR A 24 4.33 4.82 -7.57
N GLU A 25 5.64 4.56 -7.62
CA GLU A 25 6.12 3.20 -7.69
C GLU A 25 5.77 2.46 -6.42
N GLU A 26 5.81 3.14 -5.29
CA GLU A 26 5.49 2.51 -4.05
C GLU A 26 4.00 2.23 -3.96
N ILE A 27 3.19 3.07 -4.56
CA ILE A 27 1.76 2.81 -4.60
C ILE A 27 1.49 1.58 -5.45
N CYS A 28 2.20 1.43 -6.55
CA CYS A 28 2.05 0.26 -7.38
C CYS A 28 2.45 -1.00 -6.62
N GLU A 29 3.50 -0.90 -5.83
CA GLU A 29 3.94 -2.02 -5.05
C GLU A 29 2.86 -2.37 -4.03
N LEU A 30 2.26 -1.37 -3.40
CA LEU A 30 1.23 -1.59 -2.43
C LEU A 30 0.05 -2.30 -3.09
N GLN A 31 -0.29 -1.93 -4.30
CA GLN A 31 -1.38 -2.58 -4.98
C GLN A 31 -1.08 -4.04 -5.23
N SER A 32 0.15 -4.39 -5.50
CA SER A 32 0.48 -5.76 -5.74
C SER A 32 0.49 -6.56 -4.45
N LEU A 33 0.54 -5.88 -3.31
CA LEU A 33 0.54 -6.54 -2.03
C LEU A 33 -0.83 -6.49 -1.35
N VAL A 34 -1.84 -6.07 -2.07
CA VAL A 34 -3.16 -5.88 -1.48
C VAL A 34 -3.69 -7.13 -0.81
N GLU A 35 -3.36 -8.28 -1.30
CA GLU A 35 -3.84 -9.51 -0.73
C GLU A 35 -3.25 -9.76 0.64
N HIS A 36 -2.14 -9.13 0.94
CA HIS A 36 -1.47 -9.32 2.20
C HIS A 36 -1.83 -8.24 3.22
N ILE A 37 -2.65 -7.28 2.82
CA ILE A 37 -3.04 -6.20 3.71
C ILE A 37 -4.14 -6.71 4.62
N GLU A 38 -4.04 -6.40 5.90
CA GLU A 38 -5.03 -6.85 6.83
C GLU A 38 -6.34 -6.14 6.64
N PRO A 39 -7.44 -6.76 6.84
CA PRO A 39 -8.74 -6.12 6.63
C PRO A 39 -9.00 -4.94 7.54
N ASP A 40 -8.31 -4.86 8.64
CA ASP A 40 -8.47 -3.74 9.53
C ASP A 40 -7.67 -2.57 9.10
N ASP A 41 -6.72 -2.72 8.20
CA ASP A 41 -5.80 -1.66 7.81
C ASP A 41 -6.44 -0.85 6.72
N THR A 42 -7.41 -0.04 7.05
CA THR A 42 -8.13 0.70 6.03
C THR A 42 -7.24 1.69 5.30
N LEU A 43 -6.21 2.21 5.96
CA LEU A 43 -5.33 3.16 5.33
C LEU A 43 -4.66 2.50 4.12
N LEU A 44 -4.06 1.33 4.32
CA LEU A 44 -3.39 0.69 3.21
C LEU A 44 -4.38 0.21 2.16
N LEU A 45 -5.53 -0.27 2.57
CA LEU A 45 -6.51 -0.73 1.61
C LEU A 45 -7.00 0.41 0.75
N GLU A 46 -7.20 1.56 1.33
CA GLU A 46 -7.66 2.68 0.59
C GLU A 46 -6.63 3.10 -0.42
N TRP A 47 -5.37 3.15 -0.03
CA TRP A 47 -4.34 3.59 -0.93
C TRP A 47 -4.08 2.54 -2.02
N ALA A 48 -4.28 1.26 -1.71
CA ALA A 48 -4.06 0.23 -2.70
C ALA A 48 -5.13 0.30 -3.78
N GLY A 49 -6.30 0.76 -3.45
CA GLY A 49 -7.34 0.79 -4.44
C GLY A 49 -7.58 2.10 -5.11
N VAL A 50 -7.07 3.17 -4.57
CA VAL A 50 -7.33 4.48 -5.08
C VAL A 50 -6.89 4.76 -6.48
N PRO A 51 -5.70 4.50 -6.86
CA PRO A 51 -5.20 4.93 -8.13
C PRO A 51 -6.04 4.54 -9.30
N GLU A 52 -6.55 3.38 -9.29
CA GLU A 52 -7.29 2.98 -10.37
C GLU A 52 -8.55 3.69 -10.49
N SER A 53 -9.24 3.93 -9.48
CA SER A 53 -10.49 4.57 -9.58
C SER A 53 -10.31 5.97 -9.98
N THR A 54 -9.30 6.63 -9.60
CA THR A 54 -9.15 7.98 -9.95
C THR A 54 -8.87 8.15 -11.36
N LYS A 55 -8.18 7.26 -11.93
CA LYS A 55 -7.90 7.39 -13.24
C LYS A 55 -9.02 7.46 -14.04
N LYS A 56 -9.95 6.78 -13.82
CA LYS A 56 -11.02 6.73 -14.59
C LYS A 56 -11.63 7.89 -14.76
N ASP A 57 -11.66 8.58 -14.08
CA ASP A 57 -12.40 9.66 -14.22
C ASP A 57 -12.00 10.56 -14.66
#